data_725813690221524099a90eec642e670b
#
_entry.id   725813690221524099a90eec642e670b
#
_cell.length_a   1.000
_cell.length_b   1.000
_cell.length_c   1.000
_cell.angle_alpha   90.00
_cell.angle_beta   90.00
_cell.angle_gamma   90.00
#
_symmetry.space_group_name_H-M   'P 1'
#
loop_
_entity.id
_entity.type
_entity.pdbx_description
1 polymer ?
#
loop_
_entity_poly.entity_id
_entity_poly.type
_entity_poly.pdbx_seq_one_letter_code
_entity_poly.pdbx_strand_id
1 'polypeptide(L)'
;KLLVFLAKGFETIEFSAFIDVMGWAKTDFDCKIDVVTCGLNQKVISSFNVPVLVDKVMDEVSADEYDALAIPGGFEEFGFYEEAYNEQLLELIRLFDSQKKWIATVCVGALPVGKSGVLNGRKATTYHLRGAHKQKVLQGFGATIVNSPIVVDDNIITSYCPQTSY
;
A
#
# COMPACT_ATOMS: atom_id res chain seq x y z
N LYS A 1 -1.25 13.94 -7.38
CA LYS A 1 -0.01 13.18 -7.14
C LYS A 1 -0.32 11.90 -6.35
N LEU A 2 0.27 10.78 -6.77
CA LEU A 2 0.23 9.51 -6.06
C LEU A 2 1.55 9.33 -5.28
N LEU A 3 1.46 9.07 -3.99
CA LEU A 3 2.60 8.64 -3.17
C LEU A 3 2.59 7.11 -3.10
N VAL A 4 3.71 6.47 -3.42
CA VAL A 4 3.88 5.02 -3.29
C VAL A 4 4.89 4.74 -2.18
N PHE A 5 4.42 4.17 -1.07
CA PHE A 5 5.31 3.80 0.03
C PHE A 5 5.89 2.40 -0.17
N LEU A 6 7.20 2.29 -0.06
CA LEU A 6 7.94 1.05 -0.15
C LEU A 6 8.54 0.68 1.21
N ALA A 7 8.03 -0.38 1.81
CA ALA A 7 8.68 -1.02 2.94
C ALA A 7 9.77 -1.99 2.46
N LYS A 8 10.79 -2.21 3.24
CA LYS A 8 11.76 -3.30 3.02
C LYS A 8 11.01 -4.62 2.73
N GLY A 9 11.51 -5.40 1.80
CA GLY A 9 10.87 -6.66 1.41
C GLY A 9 9.56 -6.50 0.64
N PHE A 10 9.29 -5.32 0.05
CA PHE A 10 8.11 -5.12 -0.79
C PHE A 10 8.10 -6.05 -2.01
N GLU A 11 6.92 -6.38 -2.53
CA GLU A 11 6.75 -7.22 -3.72
C GLU A 11 6.92 -6.39 -4.99
N THR A 12 7.89 -6.79 -5.82
CA THR A 12 8.30 -6.01 -7.01
C THR A 12 7.18 -5.87 -8.04
N ILE A 13 6.41 -6.95 -8.28
CA ILE A 13 5.29 -6.93 -9.24
C ILE A 13 4.18 -5.97 -8.79
N GLU A 14 3.87 -5.95 -7.49
CA GLU A 14 2.83 -5.09 -6.95
C GLU A 14 3.24 -3.61 -7.00
N PHE A 15 4.50 -3.34 -6.71
CA PHE A 15 5.07 -2.00 -6.87
C PHE A 15 5.06 -1.55 -8.33
N SER A 16 5.55 -2.40 -9.25
CA SER A 16 5.64 -2.06 -10.67
C SER A 16 4.28 -1.77 -11.29
N ALA A 17 3.22 -2.44 -10.84
CA ALA A 17 1.86 -2.17 -11.31
C ALA A 17 1.42 -0.73 -11.04
N PHE A 18 1.69 -0.18 -9.84
CA PHE A 18 1.38 1.22 -9.55
C PHE A 18 2.17 2.19 -10.44
N ILE A 19 3.44 1.89 -10.70
CA ILE A 19 4.28 2.74 -11.55
C ILE A 19 3.83 2.65 -13.01
N ASP A 20 3.66 1.45 -13.51
CA ASP A 20 3.40 1.18 -14.93
C ASP A 20 2.00 1.67 -15.34
N VAL A 21 0.96 1.29 -14.60
CA VAL A 21 -0.41 1.71 -14.89
C VAL A 21 -0.57 3.23 -14.85
N MET A 22 0.03 3.90 -13.86
CA MET A 22 -0.04 5.36 -13.77
C MET A 22 0.81 6.04 -14.85
N GLY A 23 1.93 5.43 -15.23
CA GLY A 23 2.76 5.89 -16.35
C GLY A 23 2.01 5.84 -17.68
N TRP A 24 1.35 4.73 -17.98
CA TRP A 24 0.52 4.58 -19.17
C TRP A 24 -0.70 5.52 -19.15
N ALA A 25 -1.36 5.65 -18.00
CA ALA A 25 -2.47 6.61 -17.86
C ALA A 25 -2.04 8.05 -18.21
N LYS A 26 -0.83 8.43 -17.80
CA LYS A 26 -0.25 9.74 -18.13
C LYS A 26 0.09 9.87 -19.62
N THR A 27 0.67 8.83 -20.21
CA THR A 27 1.21 8.87 -21.57
C THR A 27 0.12 8.74 -22.64
N ASP A 28 -0.80 7.80 -22.47
CA ASP A 28 -1.79 7.44 -23.50
C ASP A 28 -3.16 8.10 -23.30
N PHE A 29 -3.45 8.55 -22.06
CA PHE A 29 -4.78 9.08 -21.72
C PHE A 29 -4.75 10.51 -21.17
N ASP A 30 -3.63 11.22 -21.29
CA ASP A 30 -3.43 12.59 -20.82
C ASP A 30 -3.81 12.83 -19.34
N CYS A 31 -3.78 11.78 -18.52
CA CYS A 31 -4.05 11.90 -17.10
C CYS A 31 -2.94 12.69 -16.40
N LYS A 32 -3.31 13.71 -15.64
CA LYS A 32 -2.35 14.54 -14.87
C LYS A 32 -1.95 13.83 -13.57
N ILE A 33 -1.21 12.74 -13.71
CA ILE A 33 -0.75 11.92 -12.59
C ILE A 33 0.79 12.00 -12.50
N ASP A 34 1.28 12.36 -11.32
CA ASP A 34 2.70 12.23 -10.97
C ASP A 34 2.80 11.20 -9.85
N VAL A 35 3.71 10.25 -10.02
CA VAL A 35 4.02 9.22 -9.01
C VAL A 35 5.30 9.62 -8.30
N VAL A 36 5.27 9.56 -6.98
CA VAL A 36 6.42 9.80 -6.10
C VAL A 36 6.59 8.60 -5.20
N THR A 37 7.78 8.04 -5.17
CA THR A 37 8.11 6.90 -4.29
C THR A 37 8.68 7.39 -2.96
N CYS A 38 8.32 6.73 -1.86
CA CYS A 38 8.90 7.01 -0.56
C CYS A 38 9.18 5.72 0.24
N GLY A 39 10.06 5.84 1.21
CA GLY A 39 10.42 4.77 2.14
C GLY A 39 11.00 5.34 3.42
N LEU A 40 11.26 4.49 4.40
CA LEU A 40 11.95 4.92 5.63
C LEU A 40 13.43 5.24 5.36
N ASN A 41 14.00 4.65 4.31
CA ASN A 41 15.38 4.86 3.88
C ASN A 41 15.42 5.22 2.40
N GLN A 42 16.45 5.97 1.99
CA GLN A 42 16.66 6.36 0.58
C GLN A 42 16.77 5.16 -0.37
N LYS A 43 17.32 4.04 0.12
CA LYS A 43 17.43 2.80 -0.62
C LYS A 43 16.60 1.73 0.07
N VAL A 44 15.60 1.20 -0.64
CA VAL A 44 14.73 0.12 -0.17
C VAL A 44 15.02 -1.14 -0.99
N ILE A 45 15.13 -2.28 -0.32
CA ILE A 45 15.37 -3.58 -0.98
C ILE A 45 14.07 -4.36 -1.02
N SER A 46 13.64 -4.79 -2.21
CA SER A 46 12.46 -5.63 -2.39
C SER A 46 12.65 -7.07 -1.88
N SER A 47 11.58 -7.82 -1.84
CA SER A 47 11.68 -9.29 -1.90
C SER A 47 12.53 -9.66 -3.13
N PHE A 48 13.39 -10.66 -3.02
CA PHE A 48 14.31 -11.08 -4.11
C PHE A 48 15.42 -10.07 -4.47
N ASN A 49 15.77 -9.17 -3.54
CA ASN A 49 16.97 -8.32 -3.58
C ASN A 49 17.06 -7.29 -4.72
N VAL A 50 15.93 -6.79 -5.23
CA VAL A 50 15.95 -5.66 -6.18
C VAL A 50 16.03 -4.36 -5.40
N PRO A 51 17.12 -3.56 -5.53
CA PRO A 51 17.23 -2.27 -4.87
C PRO A 51 16.46 -1.20 -5.64
N VAL A 52 15.74 -0.38 -4.90
CA VAL A 52 15.06 0.83 -5.42
C VAL A 52 15.54 2.03 -4.64
N LEU A 53 15.92 3.08 -5.34
CA LEU A 53 16.13 4.40 -4.76
C LEU A 53 14.81 5.14 -4.80
N VAL A 54 14.29 5.53 -3.65
CA VAL A 54 13.05 6.30 -3.55
C VAL A 54 13.30 7.79 -3.78
N ASP A 55 12.26 8.49 -4.23
CA ASP A 55 12.34 9.93 -4.48
C ASP A 55 12.45 10.73 -3.17
N LYS A 56 11.80 10.25 -2.10
CA LYS A 56 11.78 10.91 -0.79
C LYS A 56 11.93 9.88 0.35
N VAL A 57 12.57 10.28 1.42
CA VAL A 57 12.47 9.58 2.70
C VAL A 57 11.25 10.09 3.46
N MET A 58 10.74 9.28 4.38
CA MET A 58 9.47 9.53 5.08
C MET A 58 9.43 10.89 5.80
N ASP A 59 10.58 11.35 6.35
CA ASP A 59 10.68 12.65 7.03
C ASP A 59 10.48 13.86 6.09
N GLU A 60 10.56 13.65 4.77
CA GLU A 60 10.36 14.69 3.74
C GLU A 60 8.93 14.68 3.16
N VAL A 61 8.06 13.79 3.65
CA VAL A 61 6.70 13.58 3.11
C VAL A 61 5.70 14.40 3.93
N SER A 62 4.92 15.23 3.24
CA SER A 62 3.71 15.86 3.79
C SER A 62 2.48 15.31 3.08
N ALA A 63 1.49 14.80 3.83
CA ALA A 63 0.24 14.28 3.27
C ALA A 63 -0.48 15.30 2.39
N ASP A 64 -0.32 16.59 2.66
CA ASP A 64 -1.01 17.67 1.93
C ASP A 64 -0.55 17.81 0.46
N GLU A 65 0.64 17.30 0.13
CA GLU A 65 1.20 17.37 -1.22
C GLU A 65 0.62 16.31 -2.18
N TYR A 66 -0.13 15.32 -1.66
CA TYR A 66 -0.58 14.15 -2.41
C TYR A 66 -2.09 13.96 -2.35
N ASP A 67 -2.64 13.34 -3.39
CA ASP A 67 -4.07 13.05 -3.53
C ASP A 67 -4.38 11.58 -3.18
N ALA A 68 -3.38 10.70 -3.26
CA ALA A 68 -3.52 9.28 -2.98
C ALA A 68 -2.23 8.68 -2.41
N LEU A 69 -2.40 7.61 -1.62
CA LEU A 69 -1.33 6.76 -1.08
C LEU A 69 -1.52 5.34 -1.61
N ALA A 70 -0.46 4.75 -2.15
CA ALA A 70 -0.41 3.35 -2.54
C ALA A 70 0.60 2.57 -1.68
N ILE A 71 0.22 1.36 -1.29
CA ILE A 71 1.06 0.48 -0.47
C ILE A 71 1.07 -0.91 -1.09
N PRO A 72 2.11 -1.30 -1.84
CA PRO A 72 2.30 -2.68 -2.25
C PRO A 72 2.55 -3.55 -1.03
N GLY A 73 2.22 -4.82 -1.15
CA GLY A 73 2.57 -5.80 -0.12
C GLY A 73 4.03 -6.21 -0.17
N GLY A 74 4.34 -7.28 0.54
CA GLY A 74 5.69 -7.79 0.62
C GLY A 74 5.77 -9.06 1.46
N PHE A 75 6.98 -9.51 1.74
CA PHE A 75 7.22 -10.77 2.43
C PHE A 75 7.81 -10.55 3.82
N GLU A 76 7.23 -11.23 4.81
CA GLU A 76 7.69 -11.23 6.19
C GLU A 76 9.15 -11.70 6.31
N GLU A 77 9.52 -12.73 5.53
CA GLU A 77 10.86 -13.31 5.50
C GLU A 77 11.94 -12.31 5.02
N PHE A 78 11.52 -11.24 4.33
CA PHE A 78 12.40 -10.17 3.88
C PHE A 78 12.27 -8.88 4.71
N GLY A 79 11.58 -8.96 5.88
CA GLY A 79 11.48 -7.87 6.84
C GLY A 79 10.37 -6.86 6.56
N PHE A 80 9.36 -7.21 5.75
CA PHE A 80 8.30 -6.28 5.36
C PHE A 80 7.62 -5.60 6.55
N TYR A 81 7.24 -6.36 7.58
CA TYR A 81 6.52 -5.79 8.72
C TYR A 81 7.37 -4.97 9.68
N GLU A 82 8.71 -5.05 9.59
CA GLU A 82 9.60 -4.19 10.36
C GLU A 82 9.38 -2.72 9.99
N GLU A 83 9.11 -2.45 8.71
CA GLU A 83 8.89 -1.10 8.20
C GLU A 83 7.40 -0.79 7.94
N ALA A 84 6.62 -1.78 7.47
CA ALA A 84 5.19 -1.58 7.20
C ALA A 84 4.36 -1.26 8.46
N TYR A 85 4.85 -1.63 9.65
CA TYR A 85 4.22 -1.30 10.92
C TYR A 85 4.89 -0.14 11.64
N ASN A 86 5.78 0.60 10.99
CA ASN A 86 6.40 1.80 11.55
C ASN A 86 5.36 2.88 11.80
N GLU A 87 5.45 3.57 12.94
CA GLU A 87 4.43 4.55 13.36
C GLU A 87 4.32 5.74 12.39
N GLN A 88 5.40 6.15 11.74
CA GLN A 88 5.34 7.22 10.74
C GLN A 88 4.41 6.85 9.56
N LEU A 89 4.47 5.59 9.09
CA LEU A 89 3.55 5.12 8.05
C LEU A 89 2.11 5.03 8.58
N LEU A 90 1.92 4.49 9.79
CA LEU A 90 0.58 4.37 10.37
C LEU A 90 -0.06 5.76 10.57
N GLU A 91 0.72 6.75 10.96
CA GLU A 91 0.27 8.14 11.08
C GLU A 91 -0.08 8.76 9.71
N LEU A 92 0.77 8.53 8.71
CA LEU A 92 0.50 8.96 7.34
C LEU A 92 -0.81 8.37 6.81
N ILE A 93 -1.06 7.08 7.03
CA ILE A 93 -2.32 6.41 6.65
C ILE A 93 -3.52 7.10 7.32
N ARG A 94 -3.43 7.38 8.62
CA ARG A 94 -4.49 8.10 9.36
C ARG A 94 -4.75 9.50 8.80
N LEU A 95 -3.68 10.22 8.41
CA LEU A 95 -3.79 11.55 7.81
C LEU A 95 -4.50 11.50 6.44
N PHE A 96 -4.11 10.55 5.57
CA PHE A 96 -4.79 10.38 4.27
C PHE A 96 -6.28 10.07 4.46
N ASP A 97 -6.63 9.17 5.38
CA ASP A 97 -8.03 8.84 5.67
C ASP A 97 -8.81 10.03 6.23
N SER A 98 -8.24 10.75 7.18
CA SER A 98 -8.90 11.93 7.79
C SER A 98 -9.17 13.04 6.77
N GLN A 99 -8.32 13.15 5.75
CA GLN A 99 -8.46 14.09 4.62
C GLN A 99 -9.30 13.51 3.47
N LYS A 100 -9.87 12.30 3.63
CA LYS A 100 -10.65 11.60 2.59
C LYS A 100 -9.89 11.40 1.27
N LYS A 101 -8.57 11.28 1.35
CA LYS A 101 -7.72 10.96 0.22
C LYS A 101 -7.68 9.45 -0.01
N TRP A 102 -7.47 9.05 -1.26
CA TRP A 102 -7.46 7.64 -1.63
C TRP A 102 -6.30 6.88 -1.00
N ILE A 103 -6.59 5.68 -0.52
CA ILE A 103 -5.58 4.71 -0.06
C ILE A 103 -5.79 3.41 -0.85
N ALA A 104 -4.80 3.00 -1.62
CA ALA A 104 -4.85 1.77 -2.42
C ALA A 104 -3.79 0.77 -1.93
N THR A 105 -4.18 -0.49 -1.77
CA THR A 105 -3.27 -1.53 -1.31
C THR A 105 -3.40 -2.81 -2.11
N VAL A 106 -2.31 -3.54 -2.23
CA VAL A 106 -2.29 -4.88 -2.80
C VAL A 106 -1.78 -5.87 -1.76
N CYS A 107 -2.33 -7.08 -1.77
CA CYS A 107 -1.85 -8.20 -0.96
C CYS A 107 -1.80 -7.83 0.54
N VAL A 108 -0.68 -8.06 1.19
CA VAL A 108 -0.48 -7.73 2.61
C VAL A 108 -0.26 -6.23 2.87
N GLY A 109 -0.24 -5.40 1.84
CA GLY A 109 -0.25 -3.94 1.97
C GLY A 109 -1.48 -3.39 2.70
N ALA A 110 -2.58 -4.16 2.76
CA ALA A 110 -3.74 -3.82 3.56
C ALA A 110 -3.51 -3.93 5.09
N LEU A 111 -2.51 -4.71 5.53
CA LEU A 111 -2.29 -4.95 6.96
C LEU A 111 -1.83 -3.69 7.71
N PRO A 112 -0.90 -2.85 7.21
CA PRO A 112 -0.59 -1.58 7.86
C PRO A 112 -1.81 -0.63 7.92
N VAL A 113 -2.70 -0.65 6.90
CA VAL A 113 -3.94 0.12 6.95
C VAL A 113 -4.88 -0.40 8.06
N GLY A 114 -4.99 -1.71 8.22
CA GLY A 114 -5.71 -2.30 9.36
C GLY A 114 -5.09 -1.93 10.70
N LYS A 115 -3.77 -2.06 10.83
CA LYS A 115 -3.03 -1.75 12.06
C LYS A 115 -3.12 -0.28 12.45
N SER A 116 -3.23 0.64 11.49
CA SER A 116 -3.43 2.06 11.78
C SER A 116 -4.79 2.37 12.44
N GLY A 117 -5.73 1.43 12.41
CA GLY A 117 -7.09 1.57 12.90
C GLY A 117 -8.10 2.07 11.87
N VAL A 118 -7.64 2.49 10.70
CA VAL A 118 -8.48 3.09 9.64
C VAL A 118 -9.51 2.11 9.07
N LEU A 119 -9.21 0.81 9.05
CA LEU A 119 -10.15 -0.22 8.59
C LEU A 119 -11.13 -0.72 9.65
N ASN A 120 -11.13 -0.17 10.86
CA ASN A 120 -12.07 -0.60 11.88
C ASN A 120 -13.52 -0.38 11.45
N GLY A 121 -14.30 -1.46 11.38
CA GLY A 121 -15.69 -1.46 10.89
C GLY A 121 -15.87 -1.35 9.39
N ARG A 122 -14.79 -1.19 8.61
CA ARG A 122 -14.84 -1.10 7.14
C ARG A 122 -14.66 -2.45 6.46
N LYS A 123 -15.20 -2.58 5.26
CA LYS A 123 -15.00 -3.74 4.39
C LYS A 123 -13.62 -3.68 3.76
N ALA A 124 -12.92 -4.81 3.76
CA ALA A 124 -11.60 -4.90 3.15
C ALA A 124 -11.28 -6.34 2.75
N THR A 125 -10.24 -6.47 1.94
CA THR A 125 -9.63 -7.75 1.63
C THR A 125 -8.11 -7.65 1.73
N THR A 126 -7.43 -8.79 1.70
CA THR A 126 -5.98 -8.91 1.68
C THR A 126 -5.60 -10.29 1.14
N TYR A 127 -4.32 -10.60 1.10
CA TYR A 127 -3.82 -11.90 0.68
C TYR A 127 -4.60 -13.06 1.32
N HIS A 128 -5.21 -13.89 0.47
CA HIS A 128 -6.19 -14.90 0.88
C HIS A 128 -5.68 -16.34 0.84
N LEU A 129 -4.53 -16.57 0.21
CA LEU A 129 -3.94 -17.92 0.10
C LEU A 129 -3.32 -18.38 1.44
N ARG A 130 -2.76 -19.59 1.46
CA ARG A 130 -2.14 -20.19 2.66
C ARG A 130 -3.07 -20.20 3.89
N GLY A 131 -4.31 -20.68 3.68
CA GLY A 131 -5.29 -20.84 4.76
C GLY A 131 -5.90 -19.53 5.28
N ALA A 132 -5.87 -18.48 4.47
CA ALA A 132 -6.45 -17.17 4.79
C ALA A 132 -5.88 -16.53 6.08
N HIS A 133 -4.64 -16.86 6.45
CA HIS A 133 -4.04 -16.38 7.70
C HIS A 133 -4.01 -14.83 7.73
N LYS A 134 -3.62 -14.18 6.64
CA LYS A 134 -3.51 -12.72 6.58
C LYS A 134 -4.89 -12.04 6.64
N GLN A 135 -5.95 -12.69 6.12
CA GLN A 135 -7.33 -12.22 6.30
C GLN A 135 -7.76 -12.25 7.78
N LYS A 136 -7.38 -13.29 8.52
CA LYS A 136 -7.64 -13.35 9.97
C LYS A 136 -6.90 -12.27 10.74
N VAL A 137 -5.66 -11.95 10.35
CA VAL A 137 -4.91 -10.84 10.94
C VAL A 137 -5.62 -9.52 10.68
N LEU A 138 -6.05 -9.27 9.43
CA LEU A 138 -6.75 -8.04 9.07
C LEU A 138 -8.10 -7.93 9.82
N GLN A 139 -8.82 -9.03 9.98
CA GLN A 139 -10.03 -9.10 10.80
C GLN A 139 -9.74 -8.75 12.27
N GLY A 140 -8.60 -9.22 12.80
CA GLY A 140 -8.15 -8.89 14.15
C GLY A 140 -7.87 -7.40 14.36
N PHE A 141 -7.60 -6.65 13.29
CA PHE A 141 -7.50 -5.18 13.29
C PHE A 141 -8.87 -4.48 13.14
N GLY A 142 -9.96 -5.22 13.15
CA GLY A 142 -11.32 -4.66 13.12
C GLY A 142 -11.96 -4.56 11.74
N ALA A 143 -11.29 -5.00 10.68
CA ALA A 143 -11.86 -4.99 9.33
C ALA A 143 -12.92 -6.09 9.14
N THR A 144 -13.96 -5.79 8.37
CA THR A 144 -14.92 -6.76 7.87
C THR A 144 -14.38 -7.38 6.58
N ILE A 145 -13.94 -8.62 6.64
CA ILE A 145 -13.33 -9.30 5.49
C ILE A 145 -14.38 -9.64 4.43
N VAL A 146 -14.12 -9.19 3.21
CA VAL A 146 -14.92 -9.55 2.02
C VAL A 146 -14.06 -10.43 1.12
N ASN A 147 -14.56 -11.60 0.78
CA ASN A 147 -13.87 -12.56 -0.09
C ASN A 147 -14.07 -12.17 -1.57
N SER A 148 -13.46 -11.06 -1.98
CA SER A 148 -13.48 -10.53 -3.34
C SER A 148 -12.08 -10.12 -3.77
N PRO A 149 -11.72 -10.26 -5.04
CA PRO A 149 -10.40 -9.85 -5.53
C PRO A 149 -10.06 -8.40 -5.23
N ILE A 150 -11.05 -7.52 -5.32
CA ILE A 150 -10.93 -6.09 -5.02
C ILE A 150 -12.11 -5.68 -4.16
N VAL A 151 -11.85 -4.88 -3.14
CA VAL A 151 -12.86 -4.29 -2.26
C VAL A 151 -12.60 -2.79 -2.17
N VAL A 152 -13.65 -2.01 -2.43
CA VAL A 152 -13.66 -0.56 -2.26
C VAL A 152 -14.63 -0.22 -1.14
N ASP A 153 -14.16 0.51 -0.15
CA ASP A 153 -15.00 1.03 0.93
C ASP A 153 -14.60 2.48 1.21
N ASP A 154 -15.49 3.42 0.84
CA ASP A 154 -15.26 4.87 0.87
C ASP A 154 -13.99 5.21 0.06
N ASN A 155 -12.98 5.75 0.70
CA ASN A 155 -11.71 6.17 0.09
C ASN A 155 -10.61 5.07 0.12
N ILE A 156 -10.94 3.83 0.47
CA ILE A 156 -9.95 2.76 0.59
C ILE A 156 -10.21 1.65 -0.43
N ILE A 157 -9.17 1.28 -1.16
CA ILE A 157 -9.15 0.19 -2.13
C ILE A 157 -8.18 -0.88 -1.62
N THR A 158 -8.65 -2.08 -1.44
CA THR A 158 -7.82 -3.23 -1.06
C THR A 158 -7.96 -4.36 -2.07
N SER A 159 -6.89 -5.09 -2.34
CA SER A 159 -6.91 -6.23 -3.26
C SER A 159 -6.12 -7.43 -2.75
N TYR A 160 -6.37 -8.63 -3.34
CA TYR A 160 -5.88 -9.91 -2.83
C TYR A 160 -4.36 -10.12 -2.92
N CYS A 161 -3.79 -9.95 -4.11
CA CYS A 161 -2.47 -10.50 -4.45
C CYS A 161 -1.99 -9.93 -5.79
N PRO A 162 -0.78 -10.25 -6.26
CA PRO A 162 -0.21 -9.71 -7.49
C PRO A 162 -1.12 -9.81 -8.72
N GLN A 163 -1.92 -10.89 -8.83
CA GLN A 163 -2.85 -11.07 -9.96
C GLN A 163 -3.97 -10.01 -10.03
N THR A 164 -4.18 -9.24 -8.98
CA THR A 164 -5.18 -8.17 -8.90
C THR A 164 -4.56 -6.78 -8.90
N SER A 165 -3.28 -6.67 -9.23
CA SER A 165 -2.55 -5.40 -9.26
C SER A 165 -2.88 -4.56 -10.50
N TYR A 166 -3.37 -5.18 -11.56
CA TYR A 166 -3.74 -4.54 -12.84
C TYR A 166 -5.23 -4.27 -12.97
#